data_a8b1d26c159ce761369683dfaacd094b
#
_entry.id   a8b1d26c159ce761369683dfaacd094b
#
_cell.length_a   1.000
_cell.length_b   1.000
_cell.length_c   1.000
_cell.angle_alpha   90.00
_cell.angle_beta   90.00
_cell.angle_gamma   90.00
#
_symmetry.space_group_name_H-M   'P 1'
#
loop_
_entity.id
_entity.type
_entity.pdbx_description
1 polymer ?
#
loop_
_entity_poly.entity_id
_entity_poly.type
_entity_poly.pdbx_seq_one_letter_code
_entity_poly.pdbx_strand_id
1 'polypeptide(L)'
;MSFAELLEAAGGLKQPAEKMISGGPMMGFAMFDYHVPVVKTSSALLCMTKDEVSAQEPAACINCGRCVTACPARLVPSRLATYSENGREEMFVKYHGMECVECGCCSFVCPANAR
;
A
#
# COMPACT_ATOMS: atom_id res chain seq x y z
N MET A 1 -21.77 9.54 13.28
CA MET A 1 -21.77 9.61 11.80
C MET A 1 -20.76 8.62 11.28
N SER A 2 -21.19 7.71 10.42
CA SER A 2 -20.31 6.79 9.70
C SER A 2 -19.74 7.44 8.42
N PHE A 3 -18.74 6.83 7.81
CA PHE A 3 -18.23 7.31 6.53
C PHE A 3 -19.26 7.16 5.40
N ALA A 4 -20.16 6.19 5.49
CA ALA A 4 -21.28 6.05 4.55
C ALA A 4 -22.24 7.25 4.65
N GLU A 5 -22.64 7.64 5.84
CA GLU A 5 -23.49 8.83 6.08
C GLU A 5 -22.80 10.13 5.67
N LEU A 6 -21.48 10.24 5.90
CA LEU A 6 -20.69 11.39 5.44
C LEU A 6 -20.70 11.50 3.92
N LEU A 7 -20.58 10.37 3.24
CA LEU A 7 -20.60 10.32 1.78
C LEU A 7 -21.99 10.70 1.21
N GLU A 8 -23.07 10.23 1.82
CA GLU A 8 -24.45 10.64 1.47
C GLU A 8 -24.66 12.13 1.68
N ALA A 9 -24.19 12.68 2.81
CA ALA A 9 -24.27 14.12 3.08
C ALA A 9 -23.48 14.98 2.08
N ALA A 10 -22.40 14.44 1.51
CA ALA A 10 -21.60 15.07 0.48
C ALA A 10 -22.23 14.98 -0.94
N GLY A 11 -23.36 14.29 -1.09
CA GLY A 11 -24.05 14.13 -2.36
C GLY A 11 -23.83 12.77 -3.05
N GLY A 12 -23.17 11.84 -2.37
CA GLY A 12 -22.88 10.49 -2.86
C GLY A 12 -21.77 10.42 -3.91
N LEU A 13 -21.55 9.24 -4.46
CA LEU A 13 -20.56 8.98 -5.50
C LEU A 13 -21.24 8.96 -6.88
N LYS A 14 -20.61 9.59 -7.88
CA LYS A 14 -21.06 9.50 -9.28
C LYS A 14 -20.82 8.12 -9.88
N GLN A 15 -19.78 7.43 -9.40
CA GLN A 15 -19.40 6.08 -9.80
C GLN A 15 -19.02 5.28 -8.55
N PRO A 16 -19.23 3.95 -8.53
CA PRO A 16 -18.81 3.12 -7.40
C PRO A 16 -17.28 3.25 -7.19
N ALA A 17 -16.86 3.40 -5.93
CA ALA A 17 -15.46 3.44 -5.57
C ALA A 17 -14.92 2.03 -5.42
N GLU A 18 -13.77 1.74 -6.04
CA GLU A 18 -13.04 0.48 -5.81
C GLU A 18 -12.28 0.51 -4.49
N LYS A 19 -11.81 1.70 -4.09
CA LYS A 19 -11.00 1.87 -2.89
C LYS A 19 -11.37 3.17 -2.20
N MET A 20 -11.57 3.10 -0.91
CA MET A 20 -11.73 4.29 -0.05
C MET A 20 -10.61 4.34 0.97
N ILE A 21 -10.06 5.53 1.16
CA ILE A 21 -8.95 5.78 2.08
C ILE A 21 -9.40 6.83 3.08
N SER A 22 -9.32 6.49 4.37
CA SER A 22 -9.46 7.46 5.45
C SER A 22 -8.13 8.16 5.66
N GLY A 23 -8.08 9.45 5.35
CA GLY A 23 -6.88 10.26 5.35
C GLY A 23 -6.38 10.58 3.95
N GLY A 24 -5.12 11.00 3.86
CA GLY A 24 -4.48 11.31 2.58
C GLY A 24 -3.92 10.07 1.88
N PRO A 25 -3.50 10.20 0.61
CA PRO A 25 -2.99 9.06 -0.17
C PRO A 25 -1.68 8.48 0.37
N MET A 26 -0.87 9.25 1.11
CA MET A 26 0.40 8.78 1.68
C MET A 26 0.26 8.19 3.09
N MET A 27 -0.51 8.83 3.96
CA MET A 27 -0.59 8.52 5.38
C MET A 27 -1.93 7.89 5.79
N GLY A 28 -2.90 7.85 4.89
CA GLY A 28 -4.20 7.25 5.12
C GLY A 28 -4.16 5.73 5.06
N PHE A 29 -5.22 5.11 5.53
CA PHE A 29 -5.41 3.67 5.44
C PHE A 29 -6.64 3.33 4.61
N ALA A 30 -6.54 2.28 3.80
CA ALA A 30 -7.65 1.79 2.99
C ALA A 30 -8.70 1.12 3.89
N MET A 31 -9.96 1.48 3.68
CA MET A 31 -11.09 0.93 4.43
C MET A 31 -11.78 -0.18 3.62
N PHE A 32 -12.13 -1.25 4.29
CA PHE A 32 -12.93 -2.34 3.74
C PHE A 32 -14.41 -2.26 4.17
N ASP A 33 -14.71 -1.48 5.20
CA ASP A 33 -16.08 -1.23 5.70
C ASP A 33 -16.32 0.26 5.83
N TYR A 34 -17.42 0.74 5.26
CA TYR A 34 -17.78 2.17 5.25
C TYR A 34 -18.72 2.56 6.40
N HIS A 35 -19.16 1.60 7.18
CA HIS A 35 -20.00 1.83 8.35
C HIS A 35 -19.18 2.22 9.59
N VAL A 36 -17.86 2.25 9.46
CA VAL A 36 -16.95 2.72 10.51
C VAL A 36 -17.23 4.19 10.83
N PRO A 37 -17.28 4.57 12.12
CA PRO A 37 -17.57 5.95 12.51
C PRO A 37 -16.40 6.90 12.18
N VAL A 38 -16.76 8.11 11.78
CA VAL A 38 -15.82 9.22 11.63
C VAL A 38 -15.36 9.66 13.03
N VAL A 39 -14.05 9.74 13.24
CA VAL A 39 -13.44 10.16 14.51
C VAL A 39 -12.74 11.51 14.36
N LYS A 40 -12.33 12.11 15.49
CA LYS A 40 -11.65 13.42 15.52
C LYS A 40 -10.37 13.48 14.69
N THR A 41 -9.70 12.36 14.53
CA THR A 41 -8.47 12.24 13.73
C THR A 41 -8.71 12.00 12.25
N SER A 42 -9.96 11.80 11.84
CA SER A 42 -10.32 11.67 10.42
C SER A 42 -10.21 13.02 9.73
N SER A 43 -9.23 13.18 8.86
CA SER A 43 -8.94 14.44 8.17
C SER A 43 -9.53 14.53 6.77
N ALA A 44 -9.68 13.40 6.09
CA ALA A 44 -10.18 13.32 4.73
C ALA A 44 -10.76 11.95 4.41
N LEU A 45 -11.60 11.90 3.37
CA LEU A 45 -12.05 10.67 2.74
C LEU A 45 -11.71 10.74 1.26
N LEU A 46 -10.79 9.89 0.81
CA LEU A 46 -10.39 9.77 -0.58
C LEU A 46 -11.07 8.56 -1.20
N CYS A 47 -11.87 8.79 -2.24
CA CYS A 47 -12.57 7.75 -2.98
C CYS A 47 -11.90 7.58 -4.36
N MET A 48 -11.37 6.41 -4.62
CA MET A 48 -10.73 6.08 -5.89
C MET A 48 -11.68 5.20 -6.70
N THR A 49 -12.05 5.65 -7.90
CA THR A 49 -12.93 4.90 -8.81
C THR A 49 -12.20 3.75 -9.47
N LYS A 50 -10.88 3.86 -9.64
CA LYS A 50 -10.00 2.84 -10.20
C LYS A 50 -8.67 2.83 -9.47
N ASP A 51 -8.25 1.67 -9.00
CA ASP A 51 -6.92 1.45 -8.45
C ASP A 51 -6.07 0.71 -9.49
N GLU A 52 -5.43 1.49 -10.37
CA GLU A 52 -4.59 0.96 -11.44
C GLU A 52 -3.39 0.14 -10.92
N VAL A 53 -2.90 0.49 -9.74
CA VAL A 53 -1.76 -0.21 -9.14
C VAL A 53 -2.18 -1.60 -8.64
N SER A 54 -3.35 -1.70 -8.00
CA SER A 54 -3.88 -2.99 -7.53
C SER A 54 -4.36 -3.89 -8.67
N ALA A 55 -4.72 -3.32 -9.82
CA ALA A 55 -5.17 -4.06 -10.99
C ALA A 55 -4.02 -4.75 -11.74
N GLN A 56 -2.77 -4.35 -11.49
CA GLN A 56 -1.61 -4.96 -12.12
C GLN A 56 -1.25 -6.28 -11.45
N GLU A 57 -1.15 -7.34 -12.24
CA GLU A 57 -0.72 -8.65 -11.75
C GLU A 57 0.79 -8.65 -11.45
N PRO A 58 1.21 -9.18 -10.29
CA PRO A 58 2.61 -9.33 -9.99
C PRO A 58 3.26 -10.38 -10.89
N ALA A 59 4.44 -10.07 -11.41
CA ALA A 59 5.26 -10.99 -12.20
C ALA A 59 6.53 -11.36 -11.43
N ALA A 60 7.24 -12.36 -11.92
CA ALA A 60 8.51 -12.78 -11.33
C ALA A 60 9.56 -11.67 -11.38
N CYS A 61 10.41 -11.60 -10.36
CA CYS A 61 11.48 -10.62 -10.29
C CYS A 61 12.46 -10.77 -11.45
N ILE A 62 12.74 -9.69 -12.17
CA ILE A 62 13.68 -9.64 -13.30
C ILE A 62 15.11 -9.24 -12.87
N ASN A 63 15.38 -9.10 -11.58
CA ASN A 63 16.68 -8.75 -11.01
C ASN A 63 17.26 -7.42 -11.53
N CYS A 64 16.43 -6.44 -11.83
CA CYS A 64 16.87 -5.14 -12.39
C CYS A 64 17.57 -4.21 -11.38
N GLY A 65 17.44 -4.45 -10.06
CA GLY A 65 18.07 -3.68 -8.99
C GLY A 65 17.46 -2.31 -8.69
N ARG A 66 16.40 -1.88 -9.35
CA ARG A 66 15.76 -0.57 -9.11
C ARG A 66 15.28 -0.40 -7.68
N CYS A 67 14.75 -1.46 -7.07
CA CYS A 67 14.30 -1.45 -5.69
C CYS A 67 15.44 -1.19 -4.69
N VAL A 68 16.63 -1.71 -4.97
CA VAL A 68 17.83 -1.48 -4.14
C VAL A 68 18.24 -0.02 -4.18
N THR A 69 18.26 0.57 -5.38
CA THR A 69 18.62 1.98 -5.57
C THR A 69 17.60 2.92 -4.93
N ALA A 70 16.30 2.56 -4.97
CA ALA A 70 15.23 3.38 -4.42
C ALA A 70 15.07 3.25 -2.90
N CYS A 71 15.64 2.22 -2.26
CA CYS A 71 15.45 1.97 -0.84
C CYS A 71 16.14 3.04 0.03
N PRO A 72 15.39 3.83 0.84
CA PRO A 72 15.99 4.83 1.71
C PRO A 72 16.80 4.22 2.85
N ALA A 73 16.47 3.01 3.30
CA ALA A 73 17.20 2.27 4.32
C ALA A 73 18.36 1.44 3.75
N ARG A 74 18.63 1.53 2.44
CA ARG A 74 19.74 0.82 1.75
C ARG A 74 19.69 -0.71 1.91
N LEU A 75 18.48 -1.25 1.92
CA LEU A 75 18.23 -2.69 1.97
C LEU A 75 18.25 -3.31 0.58
N VAL A 76 18.10 -4.63 0.51
CA VAL A 76 17.93 -5.39 -0.73
C VAL A 76 16.48 -5.93 -0.77
N PRO A 77 15.49 -5.12 -1.20
CA PRO A 77 14.07 -5.47 -1.07
C PRO A 77 13.70 -6.75 -1.80
N SER A 78 14.30 -7.03 -2.97
CA SER A 78 14.03 -8.25 -3.73
C SER A 78 14.37 -9.53 -2.96
N ARG A 79 15.46 -9.53 -2.20
CA ARG A 79 15.82 -10.66 -1.34
C ARG A 79 14.93 -10.76 -0.11
N LEU A 80 14.60 -9.63 0.50
CA LEU A 80 13.70 -9.59 1.65
C LEU A 80 12.31 -10.14 1.27
N ALA A 81 11.78 -9.77 0.12
CA ALA A 81 10.53 -10.29 -0.41
C ALA A 81 10.59 -11.82 -0.57
N THR A 82 11.63 -12.32 -1.22
CA THR A 82 11.83 -13.77 -1.41
C THR A 82 11.92 -14.52 -0.07
N TYR A 83 12.62 -13.98 0.91
CA TYR A 83 12.72 -14.62 2.23
C TYR A 83 11.39 -14.60 2.98
N SER A 84 10.65 -13.51 2.89
CA SER A 84 9.32 -13.39 3.49
C SER A 84 8.32 -14.38 2.86
N GLU A 85 8.27 -14.46 1.54
CA GLU A 85 7.40 -15.39 0.81
C GLU A 85 7.69 -16.87 1.12
N ASN A 86 8.96 -17.20 1.36
CA ASN A 86 9.40 -18.56 1.68
C ASN A 86 9.45 -18.86 3.19
N GLY A 87 8.99 -17.94 4.04
CA GLY A 87 8.99 -18.12 5.50
C GLY A 87 10.39 -18.22 6.12
N ARG A 88 11.41 -17.66 5.48
CA ARG A 88 12.80 -17.71 5.96
C ARG A 88 13.12 -16.53 6.87
N GLU A 89 12.57 -16.54 8.06
CA GLU A 89 12.69 -15.44 9.04
C GLU A 89 14.14 -15.13 9.42
N GLU A 90 14.96 -16.17 9.63
CA GLU A 90 16.38 -15.99 9.99
C GLU A 90 17.14 -15.20 8.91
N MET A 91 16.91 -15.51 7.64
CA MET A 91 17.54 -14.80 6.53
C MET A 91 16.99 -13.40 6.38
N PHE A 92 15.70 -13.19 6.63
CA PHE A 92 15.07 -11.87 6.64
C PHE A 92 15.72 -10.95 7.68
N VAL A 93 15.90 -11.44 8.90
CA VAL A 93 16.59 -10.70 9.98
C VAL A 93 18.06 -10.46 9.65
N LYS A 94 18.76 -11.48 9.13
CA LYS A 94 20.18 -11.38 8.75
C LYS A 94 20.44 -10.31 7.69
N TYR A 95 19.49 -10.11 6.75
CA TYR A 95 19.54 -9.08 5.72
C TYR A 95 18.89 -7.76 6.15
N HIS A 96 18.75 -7.55 7.45
CA HIS A 96 18.24 -6.32 8.07
C HIS A 96 16.81 -5.96 7.70
N GLY A 97 15.96 -6.96 7.42
CA GLY A 97 14.57 -6.73 7.06
C GLY A 97 13.77 -5.96 8.10
N MET A 98 14.14 -6.10 9.39
CA MET A 98 13.50 -5.36 10.49
C MET A 98 13.81 -3.85 10.47
N GLU A 99 14.76 -3.40 9.69
CA GLU A 99 15.08 -1.98 9.49
C GLU A 99 14.24 -1.34 8.38
N CYS A 100 13.36 -2.11 7.75
CA CYS A 100 12.45 -1.61 6.73
C CYS A 100 11.46 -0.60 7.34
N VAL A 101 11.38 0.58 6.74
CA VAL A 101 10.45 1.66 7.16
C VAL A 101 9.09 1.61 6.44
N GLU A 102 8.83 0.57 5.68
CA GLU A 102 7.57 0.32 4.97
C GLU A 102 7.12 1.48 4.06
N CYS A 103 8.05 2.20 3.47
CA CYS A 103 7.79 3.39 2.65
C CYS A 103 7.17 3.08 1.26
N GLY A 104 7.23 1.84 0.78
CA GLY A 104 6.69 1.43 -0.51
C GLY A 104 7.49 1.84 -1.75
N CYS A 105 8.62 2.54 -1.62
CA CYS A 105 9.42 2.99 -2.76
C CYS A 105 9.88 1.84 -3.67
N CYS A 106 10.23 0.69 -3.08
CA CYS A 106 10.65 -0.50 -3.83
C CYS A 106 9.54 -1.06 -4.71
N SER A 107 8.30 -1.10 -4.22
CA SER A 107 7.13 -1.53 -4.99
C SER A 107 6.78 -0.54 -6.10
N PHE A 108 6.89 0.75 -5.81
CA PHE A 108 6.60 1.82 -6.79
C PHE A 108 7.51 1.76 -8.03
N VAL A 109 8.83 1.52 -7.84
CA VAL A 109 9.79 1.48 -8.95
C VAL A 109 9.90 0.11 -9.62
N CYS A 110 9.21 -0.91 -9.09
CA CYS A 110 9.33 -2.28 -9.59
C CYS A 110 8.58 -2.47 -10.92
N PRO A 111 9.29 -2.78 -12.03
CA PRO A 111 8.64 -3.01 -13.31
C PRO A 111 7.88 -4.34 -13.37
N ALA A 112 8.18 -5.27 -12.46
CA ALA A 112 7.50 -6.56 -12.35
C ALA A 112 6.31 -6.53 -11.37
N ASN A 113 5.99 -5.36 -10.78
CA ASN A 113 4.94 -5.20 -9.77
C ASN A 113 5.04 -6.19 -8.59
N ALA A 114 6.26 -6.60 -8.25
CA ALA A 114 6.50 -7.42 -7.06
C ALA A 114 6.05 -6.65 -5.81
N ARG A 115 5.18 -7.26 -5.01
CA ARG A 115 4.59 -6.68 -3.81
C ARG A 115 5.32 -7.14 -2.57
#